data_ae975c13c949f9bfef3d76f5a1cf4217
#
_entry.id   ae975c13c949f9bfef3d76f5a1cf4217
#
_cell.length_a   1.000
_cell.length_b   1.000
_cell.length_c   1.000
_cell.angle_alpha   90.00
_cell.angle_beta   90.00
_cell.angle_gamma   90.00
#
_symmetry.space_group_name_H-M   'P 1'
#
loop_
_entity.id
_entity.type
_entity.pdbx_description
1 polymer ?
#
loop_
_entity_poly.entity_id
_entity_poly.type
_entity_poly.pdbx_seq_one_letter_code
_entity_poly.pdbx_strand_id
1 'polypeptide(L)'
;MKDSSFLWYDKPASVWTQALPIGNGTLGGMIYGKVEEETVSLNHDELWTGHPKNTIRPGSLEAFQKARALALDGKLRESQDIIESDFMSTWSQAYLPLGDLVLTFDGSDRKSDYIRSLDLDTAIASVSYRQGKRIMRRELFASHPDKVIAVRLICENGKFDVTASLKCQLHHKVKSQSGLLVMSGEVPSEHNTNGQSDKQSYSKVDSERGMLFTCA
;
A
#
# COMPACT_ATOMS: atom_id res chain seq x y z
N MET A 1 -20.37 12.27 -28.06
CA MET A 1 -19.34 11.28 -27.62
C MET A 1 -19.10 11.56 -26.15
N LYS A 2 -19.36 10.59 -25.26
CA LYS A 2 -18.88 10.73 -23.87
C LYS A 2 -17.36 10.72 -23.95
N ASP A 3 -16.71 11.80 -23.56
CA ASP A 3 -15.26 11.79 -23.33
C ASP A 3 -14.99 10.76 -22.25
N SER A 4 -14.49 9.60 -22.62
CA SER A 4 -14.11 8.55 -21.68
C SER A 4 -12.78 8.95 -21.05
N SER A 5 -12.75 9.04 -19.74
CA SER A 5 -11.57 9.41 -18.96
C SER A 5 -10.68 8.19 -18.77
N PHE A 6 -9.69 8.00 -19.65
CA PHE A 6 -8.74 6.88 -19.58
C PHE A 6 -7.31 7.34 -19.38
N LEU A 7 -6.61 6.68 -18.45
CA LEU A 7 -5.15 6.61 -18.47
C LEU A 7 -4.75 5.35 -19.23
N TRP A 8 -3.81 5.45 -20.19
CA TRP A 8 -3.35 4.27 -20.91
C TRP A 8 -1.85 4.34 -21.25
N TYR A 9 -1.23 3.17 -21.38
CA TYR A 9 0.19 3.00 -21.65
C TYR A 9 0.43 1.75 -22.48
N ASP A 10 1.42 1.81 -23.35
CA ASP A 10 1.85 0.74 -24.25
C ASP A 10 2.99 -0.13 -23.67
N LYS A 11 3.39 0.12 -22.42
CA LYS A 11 4.47 -0.58 -21.73
C LYS A 11 4.11 -0.84 -20.26
N PRO A 12 4.62 -1.95 -19.67
CA PRO A 12 4.54 -2.17 -18.24
C PRO A 12 5.22 -1.06 -17.43
N ALA A 13 4.80 -0.88 -16.19
CA ALA A 13 5.50 -0.01 -15.25
C ALA A 13 6.81 -0.66 -14.81
N SER A 14 7.88 0.11 -14.79
CA SER A 14 9.19 -0.31 -14.27
C SER A 14 9.40 0.09 -12.81
N VAL A 15 8.73 1.16 -12.36
CA VAL A 15 8.80 1.71 -11.01
C VAL A 15 7.40 1.97 -10.46
N TRP A 16 7.28 2.06 -9.15
CA TRP A 16 6.01 2.24 -8.44
C TRP A 16 5.21 3.45 -8.93
N THR A 17 5.85 4.58 -9.18
CA THR A 17 5.21 5.82 -9.63
C THR A 17 4.62 5.76 -11.04
N GLN A 18 4.92 4.71 -11.81
CA GLN A 18 4.34 4.45 -13.13
C GLN A 18 3.18 3.46 -13.08
N ALA A 19 2.98 2.76 -11.95
CA ALA A 19 1.93 1.78 -11.79
C ALA A 19 0.54 2.45 -11.77
N LEU A 20 -0.50 1.70 -12.16
CA LEU A 20 -1.88 2.19 -12.16
C LEU A 20 -2.51 1.98 -10.79
N PRO A 21 -3.06 3.01 -10.17
CA PRO A 21 -3.70 2.90 -8.86
C PRO A 21 -5.14 2.38 -8.97
N ILE A 22 -5.51 1.50 -8.03
CA ILE A 22 -6.91 1.18 -7.70
C ILE A 22 -7.11 1.35 -6.20
N GLY A 23 -8.33 1.64 -5.76
CA GLY A 23 -8.62 1.77 -4.34
C GLY A 23 -10.09 1.95 -4.04
N ASN A 24 -10.48 1.68 -2.79
CA ASN A 24 -11.85 1.82 -2.30
C ASN A 24 -11.97 2.71 -1.05
N GLY A 25 -10.90 3.44 -0.73
CA GLY A 25 -10.80 4.28 0.47
C GLY A 25 -10.10 3.59 1.65
N THR A 26 -10.10 2.27 1.73
CA THR A 26 -9.42 1.47 2.76
C THR A 26 -8.30 0.62 2.17
N LEU A 27 -8.63 -0.14 1.12
CA LEU A 27 -7.66 -0.94 0.39
C LEU A 27 -7.16 -0.19 -0.84
N GLY A 28 -5.88 -0.31 -1.12
CA GLY A 28 -5.25 0.21 -2.32
C GLY A 28 -4.38 -0.83 -3.00
N GLY A 29 -4.22 -0.71 -4.32
CA GLY A 29 -3.31 -1.52 -5.11
C GLY A 29 -2.65 -0.72 -6.21
N MET A 30 -1.35 -0.94 -6.44
CA MET A 30 -0.59 -0.37 -7.55
C MET A 30 -0.24 -1.49 -8.53
N ILE A 31 -0.77 -1.40 -9.75
CA ILE A 31 -0.71 -2.44 -10.78
C ILE A 31 0.39 -2.09 -11.78
N TYR A 32 1.41 -2.93 -11.87
CA TYR A 32 2.55 -2.69 -12.77
C TYR A 32 2.25 -3.08 -14.23
N GLY A 33 1.37 -4.04 -14.44
CA GLY A 33 1.01 -4.51 -15.78
C GLY A 33 2.09 -5.39 -16.42
N LYS A 34 2.99 -5.98 -15.66
CA LYS A 34 4.01 -6.87 -16.19
C LYS A 34 3.38 -8.15 -16.75
N VAL A 35 3.96 -8.69 -17.81
CA VAL A 35 3.35 -9.78 -18.57
C VAL A 35 3.64 -11.15 -17.94
N GLU A 36 4.89 -11.42 -17.61
CA GLU A 36 5.32 -12.72 -17.09
C GLU A 36 5.10 -12.85 -15.58
N GLU A 37 5.35 -11.77 -14.86
CA GLU A 37 5.14 -11.68 -13.43
C GLU A 37 4.44 -10.35 -13.12
N GLU A 38 3.12 -10.37 -12.93
CA GLU A 38 2.39 -9.20 -12.44
C GLU A 38 2.69 -8.97 -10.97
N THR A 39 2.91 -7.73 -10.64
CA THR A 39 3.01 -7.28 -9.24
C THR A 39 1.88 -6.31 -8.97
N VAL A 40 1.14 -6.54 -7.89
CA VAL A 40 0.18 -5.59 -7.34
C VAL A 40 0.67 -5.23 -5.95
N SER A 41 1.23 -4.04 -5.79
CA SER A 41 1.64 -3.55 -4.47
C SER A 41 0.42 -3.15 -3.67
N LEU A 42 0.20 -3.83 -2.55
CA LEU A 42 -0.99 -3.73 -1.72
C LEU A 42 -0.80 -2.72 -0.60
N ASN A 43 -1.89 -2.10 -0.22
CA ASN A 43 -1.94 -1.12 0.83
C ASN A 43 -3.23 -1.20 1.64
N HIS A 44 -3.16 -0.85 2.93
CA HIS A 44 -4.30 -0.68 3.82
C HIS A 44 -4.10 0.60 4.64
N ASP A 45 -5.12 1.43 4.75
CA ASP A 45 -5.03 2.76 5.38
C ASP A 45 -4.69 2.72 6.88
N GLU A 46 -4.97 1.63 7.57
CA GLU A 46 -4.67 1.45 8.99
C GLU A 46 -3.31 0.79 9.27
N LEU A 47 -2.51 0.47 8.25
CA LEU A 47 -1.24 -0.23 8.47
C LEU A 47 -0.11 0.74 8.83
N TRP A 48 0.07 0.96 10.13
CA TRP A 48 1.08 1.86 10.69
C TRP A 48 1.99 1.12 11.68
N THR A 49 3.22 1.59 11.85
CA THR A 49 4.08 1.14 12.95
C THR A 49 3.53 1.54 14.30
N GLY A 50 4.05 0.94 15.36
CA GLY A 50 3.79 1.36 16.73
C GLY A 50 2.72 0.53 17.44
N HIS A 51 2.46 0.96 18.66
CA HIS A 51 1.47 0.39 19.59
C HIS A 51 0.77 1.53 20.32
N PRO A 52 -0.41 1.30 20.93
CA PRO A 52 -1.09 2.31 21.73
C PRO A 52 -0.20 2.77 22.89
N LYS A 53 0.08 4.07 22.97
CA LYS A 53 0.85 4.68 24.05
C LYS A 53 0.33 6.07 24.38
N ASN A 54 0.51 6.49 25.64
CA ASN A 54 0.21 7.86 26.01
C ASN A 54 1.32 8.78 25.46
N THR A 55 0.94 9.67 24.56
CA THR A 55 1.86 10.64 23.95
C THR A 55 1.72 12.03 24.56
N ILE A 56 0.89 12.23 25.58
CA ILE A 56 0.74 13.52 26.25
C ILE A 56 2.01 13.80 27.05
N ARG A 57 2.69 14.90 26.73
CA ARG A 57 3.90 15.32 27.41
C ARG A 57 3.54 16.03 28.74
N PRO A 58 4.18 15.68 29.87
CA PRO A 58 4.00 16.42 31.11
C PRO A 58 4.31 17.91 30.92
N GLY A 59 3.47 18.82 31.43
CA GLY A 59 3.65 20.26 31.27
C GLY A 59 3.18 20.83 29.94
N SER A 60 2.58 20.01 29.05
CA SER A 60 2.14 20.47 27.74
C SER A 60 1.03 21.54 27.80
N LEU A 61 0.16 21.52 28.82
CA LEU A 61 -0.86 22.54 28.99
C LEU A 61 -0.26 23.93 29.26
N GLU A 62 0.69 24.00 30.17
CA GLU A 62 1.42 25.23 30.51
C GLU A 62 2.22 25.76 29.33
N ALA A 63 2.91 24.86 28.62
CA ALA A 63 3.62 25.19 27.40
C ALA A 63 2.70 25.75 26.32
N PHE A 64 1.52 25.14 26.11
CA PHE A 64 0.52 25.66 25.18
C PHE A 64 0.00 27.05 25.56
N GLN A 65 -0.33 27.27 26.84
CA GLN A 65 -0.80 28.57 27.32
C GLN A 65 0.24 29.67 27.10
N LYS A 66 1.51 29.38 27.37
CA LYS A 66 2.64 30.29 27.14
C LYS A 66 2.83 30.59 25.65
N ALA A 67 2.86 29.57 24.82
CA ALA A 67 2.99 29.71 23.37
C ALA A 67 1.83 30.53 22.79
N ARG A 68 0.59 30.28 23.23
CA ARG A 68 -0.58 31.06 22.83
C ARG A 68 -0.46 32.54 23.20
N ALA A 69 -0.02 32.85 24.41
CA ALA A 69 0.18 34.24 24.85
C ALA A 69 1.23 34.96 23.99
N LEU A 70 2.35 34.29 23.69
CA LEU A 70 3.39 34.84 22.80
C LEU A 70 2.88 35.07 21.39
N ALA A 71 2.10 34.13 20.85
CA ALA A 71 1.52 34.26 19.51
C ALA A 71 0.57 35.46 19.42
N LEU A 72 -0.25 35.68 20.46
CA LEU A 72 -1.18 36.83 20.52
C LEU A 72 -0.42 38.18 20.67
N ASP A 73 0.78 38.16 21.28
CA ASP A 73 1.68 39.31 21.40
C ASP A 73 2.55 39.53 20.14
N GLY A 74 2.32 38.75 19.09
CA GLY A 74 3.07 38.82 17.82
C GLY A 74 4.45 38.17 17.82
N LYS A 75 4.86 37.52 18.92
CA LYS A 75 6.14 36.83 19.10
C LYS A 75 6.09 35.41 18.54
N LEU A 76 5.85 35.29 17.24
CA LEU A 76 5.55 34.01 16.57
C LEU A 76 6.73 33.01 16.67
N ARG A 77 7.95 33.50 16.57
CA ARG A 77 9.16 32.64 16.64
C ARG A 77 9.31 32.01 18.03
N GLU A 78 9.21 32.81 19.08
CA GLU A 78 9.29 32.34 20.47
C GLU A 78 8.14 31.38 20.80
N SER A 79 6.93 31.63 20.25
CA SER A 79 5.79 30.73 20.37
C SER A 79 6.08 29.38 19.71
N GLN A 80 6.63 29.38 18.49
CA GLN A 80 6.99 28.15 17.76
C GLN A 80 8.06 27.36 18.55
N ASP A 81 9.10 28.00 19.04
CA ASP A 81 10.17 27.35 19.79
C ASP A 81 9.62 26.61 21.03
N ILE A 82 8.63 27.19 21.74
CA ILE A 82 7.96 26.53 22.87
C ILE A 82 7.10 25.36 22.42
N ILE A 83 6.37 25.50 21.33
CA ILE A 83 5.55 24.39 20.77
C ILE A 83 6.45 23.22 20.44
N GLU A 84 7.56 23.45 19.77
CA GLU A 84 8.49 22.39 19.34
C GLU A 84 9.23 21.76 20.54
N SER A 85 9.69 22.57 21.52
CA SER A 85 10.47 22.06 22.64
C SER A 85 9.63 21.41 23.73
N ASP A 86 8.48 22.00 24.09
CA ASP A 86 7.80 21.71 25.34
C ASP A 86 6.36 21.16 25.16
N PHE A 87 5.71 21.45 24.02
CA PHE A 87 4.35 20.99 23.76
C PHE A 87 4.29 19.73 22.89
N MET A 88 5.02 19.71 21.77
CA MET A 88 5.00 18.56 20.85
C MET A 88 5.56 17.31 21.54
N SER A 89 4.86 16.22 21.32
CA SER A 89 5.27 14.90 21.79
C SER A 89 6.24 14.22 20.80
N THR A 90 6.37 12.90 20.91
CA THR A 90 7.14 12.08 19.98
C THR A 90 6.57 12.16 18.56
N TRP A 91 7.40 11.89 17.56
CA TRP A 91 6.98 11.79 16.16
C TRP A 91 5.84 10.79 15.98
N SER A 92 4.99 11.05 15.01
CA SER A 92 3.96 10.10 14.58
C SER A 92 4.60 8.81 14.08
N GLN A 93 3.83 7.74 14.13
CA GLN A 93 4.26 6.45 13.58
C GLN A 93 4.34 6.51 12.04
N ALA A 94 5.06 5.56 11.45
CA ALA A 94 5.24 5.48 10.02
C ALA A 94 4.13 4.63 9.36
N TYR A 95 3.63 5.13 8.23
CA TYR A 95 2.73 4.39 7.36
C TYR A 95 3.52 3.31 6.58
N LEU A 96 2.95 2.12 6.44
CA LEU A 96 3.64 0.96 5.89
C LEU A 96 2.95 0.37 4.66
N PRO A 97 3.71 -0.14 3.67
CA PRO A 97 3.16 -0.99 2.64
C PRO A 97 2.74 -2.35 3.24
N LEU A 98 1.58 -2.88 2.81
CA LEU A 98 1.11 -4.20 3.25
C LEU A 98 1.94 -5.33 2.64
N GLY A 99 2.39 -5.16 1.41
CA GLY A 99 3.14 -6.15 0.65
C GLY A 99 2.70 -6.22 -0.79
N ASP A 100 3.06 -7.30 -1.48
CA ASP A 100 2.80 -7.50 -2.90
C ASP A 100 2.04 -8.81 -3.13
N LEU A 101 0.97 -8.73 -3.92
CA LEU A 101 0.43 -9.88 -4.63
C LEU A 101 1.21 -10.07 -5.93
N VAL A 102 1.83 -11.23 -6.08
CA VAL A 102 2.60 -11.59 -7.28
C VAL A 102 1.89 -12.71 -8.01
N LEU A 103 1.58 -12.49 -9.29
CA LEU A 103 0.97 -13.47 -10.17
C LEU A 103 1.97 -13.82 -11.28
N THR A 104 2.49 -15.04 -11.26
CA THR A 104 3.41 -15.54 -12.27
C THR A 104 2.63 -16.35 -13.30
N PHE A 105 2.78 -15.99 -14.57
CA PHE A 105 2.09 -16.62 -15.70
C PHE A 105 3.06 -17.50 -16.50
N ASP A 106 2.55 -18.59 -17.03
CA ASP A 106 3.28 -19.44 -17.95
C ASP A 106 3.38 -18.83 -19.35
N GLY A 107 4.34 -19.32 -20.11
CA GLY A 107 4.46 -19.09 -21.55
C GLY A 107 5.61 -18.19 -21.95
N SER A 108 6.37 -18.70 -22.94
CA SER A 108 7.56 -18.07 -23.54
C SER A 108 7.29 -17.41 -24.89
N ASP A 109 6.05 -17.47 -25.42
CA ASP A 109 5.72 -16.92 -26.73
C ASP A 109 5.94 -15.40 -26.77
N ARG A 110 6.29 -14.91 -27.96
CA ARG A 110 6.44 -13.47 -28.21
C ARG A 110 5.12 -12.75 -27.88
N LYS A 111 5.23 -11.66 -27.13
CA LYS A 111 4.10 -10.80 -26.76
C LYS A 111 3.99 -9.63 -27.73
N SER A 112 2.77 -9.26 -28.08
CA SER A 112 2.43 -8.09 -28.91
C SER A 112 1.13 -7.45 -28.46
N ASP A 113 0.79 -6.31 -29.05
CA ASP A 113 -0.48 -5.60 -28.83
C ASP A 113 -0.73 -5.30 -27.33
N TYR A 114 0.33 -4.95 -26.63
CA TYR A 114 0.26 -4.67 -25.20
C TYR A 114 -0.38 -3.32 -24.93
N ILE A 115 -1.35 -3.32 -24.04
CA ILE A 115 -1.96 -2.12 -23.48
C ILE A 115 -2.25 -2.36 -21.98
N ARG A 116 -1.95 -1.35 -21.16
CA ARG A 116 -2.51 -1.24 -19.80
C ARG A 116 -3.25 0.08 -19.68
N SER A 117 -4.39 0.06 -19.00
CA SER A 117 -5.25 1.23 -18.85
C SER A 117 -5.96 1.26 -17.52
N LEU A 118 -6.35 2.46 -17.09
CA LEU A 118 -7.28 2.68 -16.00
C LEU A 118 -8.43 3.52 -16.54
N ASP A 119 -9.63 2.96 -16.48
CA ASP A 119 -10.87 3.65 -16.73
C ASP A 119 -11.28 4.41 -15.46
N LEU A 120 -11.26 5.74 -15.51
CA LEU A 120 -11.59 6.58 -14.36
C LEU A 120 -13.09 6.65 -14.07
N ASP A 121 -13.94 6.29 -15.02
CA ASP A 121 -15.39 6.28 -14.83
C ASP A 121 -15.84 5.00 -14.09
N THR A 122 -15.16 3.89 -14.32
CA THR A 122 -15.47 2.57 -13.70
C THR A 122 -14.49 2.15 -12.61
N ALA A 123 -13.36 2.87 -12.48
CA ALA A 123 -12.24 2.53 -11.59
C ALA A 123 -11.65 1.13 -11.84
N ILE A 124 -11.74 0.61 -13.07
CA ILE A 124 -11.19 -0.68 -13.46
C ILE A 124 -9.83 -0.46 -14.15
N ALA A 125 -8.79 -1.06 -13.59
CA ALA A 125 -7.51 -1.20 -14.27
C ALA A 125 -7.49 -2.46 -15.14
N SER A 126 -6.98 -2.35 -16.36
CA SER A 126 -6.90 -3.46 -17.32
C SER A 126 -5.50 -3.58 -17.88
N VAL A 127 -5.08 -4.83 -18.12
CA VAL A 127 -3.88 -5.17 -18.87
C VAL A 127 -4.26 -6.17 -19.96
N SER A 128 -3.96 -5.86 -21.20
CA SER A 128 -4.27 -6.73 -22.35
C SER A 128 -3.03 -6.87 -23.22
N TYR A 129 -2.82 -8.08 -23.72
CA TYR A 129 -1.75 -8.38 -24.68
C TYR A 129 -2.07 -9.67 -25.43
N ARG A 130 -1.39 -9.85 -26.57
CA ARG A 130 -1.42 -11.09 -27.34
C ARG A 130 -0.17 -11.93 -27.05
N GLN A 131 -0.35 -13.22 -26.85
CA GLN A 131 0.72 -14.20 -26.67
C GLN A 131 0.51 -15.36 -27.63
N GLY A 132 1.22 -15.34 -28.77
CA GLY A 132 0.95 -16.26 -29.86
C GLY A 132 -0.49 -16.08 -30.40
N LYS A 133 -1.32 -17.14 -30.33
CA LYS A 133 -2.75 -17.08 -30.71
C LYS A 133 -3.66 -16.67 -29.54
N ARG A 134 -3.17 -16.66 -28.31
CA ARG A 134 -3.94 -16.33 -27.11
C ARG A 134 -4.07 -14.83 -26.95
N ILE A 135 -5.24 -14.36 -26.52
CA ILE A 135 -5.45 -12.99 -26.05
C ILE A 135 -5.59 -13.06 -24.54
N MET A 136 -4.67 -12.41 -23.85
CA MET A 136 -4.62 -12.36 -22.40
C MET A 136 -5.18 -11.02 -21.93
N ARG A 137 -6.09 -11.06 -20.96
CA ARG A 137 -6.64 -9.87 -20.34
C ARG A 137 -6.74 -10.05 -18.83
N ARG A 138 -6.35 -9.02 -18.10
CA ARG A 138 -6.53 -8.92 -16.66
C ARG A 138 -7.31 -7.67 -16.35
N GLU A 139 -8.27 -7.77 -15.45
CA GLU A 139 -9.07 -6.66 -14.93
C GLU A 139 -8.94 -6.66 -13.41
N LEU A 140 -8.67 -5.49 -12.84
CA LEU A 140 -8.48 -5.33 -11.40
C LEU A 140 -9.28 -4.13 -10.92
N PHE A 141 -9.98 -4.30 -9.82
CA PHE A 141 -10.66 -3.20 -9.13
C PHE A 141 -10.74 -3.47 -7.62
N ALA A 142 -10.95 -2.42 -6.83
CA ALA A 142 -11.17 -2.52 -5.40
C ALA A 142 -12.66 -2.29 -5.09
N SER A 143 -13.33 -3.33 -4.57
CA SER A 143 -14.74 -3.25 -4.16
C SER A 143 -14.86 -2.60 -2.78
N HIS A 144 -15.66 -1.54 -2.66
CA HIS A 144 -15.94 -0.91 -1.38
C HIS A 144 -16.91 -1.74 -0.51
N PRO A 145 -18.06 -2.24 -1.04
CA PRO A 145 -19.00 -3.01 -0.23
C PRO A 145 -18.45 -4.36 0.23
N ASP A 146 -17.65 -5.02 -0.61
CA ASP A 146 -17.10 -6.35 -0.29
C ASP A 146 -15.75 -6.27 0.44
N LYS A 147 -15.11 -5.09 0.47
CA LYS A 147 -13.79 -4.83 1.09
C LYS A 147 -12.68 -5.76 0.56
N VAL A 148 -12.68 -5.96 -0.77
CA VAL A 148 -11.69 -6.81 -1.44
C VAL A 148 -11.10 -6.11 -2.67
N ILE A 149 -9.92 -6.54 -3.08
CA ILE A 149 -9.40 -6.29 -4.42
C ILE A 149 -9.74 -7.52 -5.27
N ALA A 150 -10.48 -7.32 -6.34
CA ALA A 150 -10.87 -8.37 -7.28
C ALA A 150 -9.90 -8.39 -8.46
N VAL A 151 -9.47 -9.58 -8.84
CA VAL A 151 -8.64 -9.83 -10.02
C VAL A 151 -9.35 -10.80 -10.92
N ARG A 152 -9.67 -10.38 -12.14
CA ARG A 152 -10.26 -11.23 -13.17
C ARG A 152 -9.22 -11.51 -14.23
N LEU A 153 -9.00 -12.80 -14.52
CA LEU A 153 -8.09 -13.29 -15.52
C LEU A 153 -8.87 -13.92 -16.67
N ILE A 154 -8.59 -13.50 -17.90
CA ILE A 154 -9.29 -13.94 -19.11
C ILE A 154 -8.23 -14.37 -20.12
N CYS A 155 -8.44 -15.56 -20.70
CA CYS A 155 -7.66 -16.05 -21.83
C CYS A 155 -8.59 -16.50 -22.95
N GLU A 156 -8.52 -15.83 -24.08
CA GLU A 156 -9.20 -16.26 -25.30
C GLU A 156 -8.26 -17.12 -26.14
N ASN A 157 -8.82 -18.11 -26.83
CA ASN A 157 -8.10 -19.03 -27.72
C ASN A 157 -7.03 -19.87 -27.01
N GLY A 158 -7.28 -20.29 -25.76
CA GLY A 158 -6.38 -21.14 -25.03
C GLY A 158 -6.63 -21.19 -23.52
N LYS A 159 -5.63 -21.64 -22.81
CA LYS A 159 -5.56 -21.68 -21.34
C LYS A 159 -4.26 -21.02 -20.89
N PHE A 160 -4.16 -20.69 -19.63
CA PHE A 160 -2.95 -20.26 -18.97
C PHE A 160 -2.89 -20.90 -17.58
N ASP A 161 -1.68 -21.09 -17.09
CA ASP A 161 -1.42 -21.43 -15.71
C ASP A 161 -0.97 -20.15 -14.98
N VAL A 162 -1.42 -20.00 -13.74
CA VAL A 162 -1.04 -18.88 -12.89
C VAL A 162 -0.66 -19.40 -11.51
N THR A 163 0.46 -18.90 -11.02
CA THR A 163 0.88 -19.10 -9.62
C THR A 163 0.76 -17.78 -8.88
N ALA A 164 -0.03 -17.78 -7.80
CA ALA A 164 -0.16 -16.63 -6.92
C ALA A 164 0.77 -16.78 -5.72
N SER A 165 1.42 -15.70 -5.33
CA SER A 165 2.23 -15.63 -4.09
C SER A 165 2.05 -14.26 -3.43
N LEU A 166 2.25 -14.21 -2.10
CA LEU A 166 2.26 -13.00 -1.31
C LEU A 166 3.67 -12.75 -0.79
N LYS A 167 4.16 -11.53 -0.95
CA LYS A 167 5.47 -11.08 -0.47
C LYS A 167 5.27 -9.87 0.45
N CYS A 168 6.08 -9.76 1.51
CA CYS A 168 6.04 -8.63 2.43
C CYS A 168 7.44 -8.37 2.98
N GLN A 169 7.74 -7.10 3.29
CA GLN A 169 9.00 -6.70 3.92
C GLN A 169 8.94 -6.78 5.44
N LEU A 170 7.73 -6.85 6.01
CA LEU A 170 7.50 -6.95 7.45
C LEU A 170 7.67 -8.40 7.93
N HIS A 171 7.75 -8.61 9.22
CA HIS A 171 7.73 -9.96 9.80
C HIS A 171 6.41 -10.65 9.46
N HIS A 172 6.47 -11.71 8.68
CA HIS A 172 5.28 -12.39 8.19
C HIS A 172 5.49 -13.90 8.01
N LYS A 173 4.37 -14.59 7.85
CA LYS A 173 4.28 -15.99 7.43
C LYS A 173 3.20 -16.12 6.38
N VAL A 174 3.46 -16.94 5.36
CA VAL A 174 2.48 -17.26 4.32
C VAL A 174 2.11 -18.73 4.44
N LYS A 175 0.81 -19.04 4.39
CA LYS A 175 0.27 -20.40 4.39
C LYS A 175 -0.71 -20.56 3.26
N SER A 176 -0.68 -21.72 2.60
CA SER A 176 -1.72 -22.14 1.65
C SER A 176 -2.56 -23.23 2.31
N GLN A 177 -3.87 -23.02 2.41
CA GLN A 177 -4.79 -23.96 3.02
C GLN A 177 -6.17 -23.86 2.35
N SER A 178 -6.73 -24.99 1.93
CA SER A 178 -8.10 -25.07 1.41
C SER A 178 -8.41 -24.07 0.30
N GLY A 179 -7.49 -23.84 -0.63
CA GLY A 179 -7.65 -22.90 -1.73
C GLY A 179 -7.43 -21.43 -1.40
N LEU A 180 -7.07 -21.12 -0.15
CA LEU A 180 -6.71 -19.79 0.29
C LEU A 180 -5.18 -19.66 0.44
N LEU A 181 -4.66 -18.50 0.08
CA LEU A 181 -3.29 -18.09 0.37
C LEU A 181 -3.36 -16.98 1.43
N VAL A 182 -2.92 -17.29 2.64
CA VAL A 182 -3.03 -16.38 3.80
C VAL A 182 -1.66 -15.90 4.22
N MET A 183 -1.46 -14.60 4.25
CA MET A 183 -0.31 -13.93 4.85
C MET A 183 -0.71 -13.32 6.17
N SER A 184 -0.01 -13.66 7.24
CA SER A 184 -0.18 -13.05 8.55
C SER A 184 1.14 -12.49 9.05
N GLY A 185 1.13 -11.34 9.67
CA GLY A 185 2.34 -10.68 10.11
C GLY A 185 2.12 -9.69 11.23
N GLU A 186 3.19 -9.00 11.57
CA GLU A 186 3.26 -8.00 12.62
C GLU A 186 4.02 -6.78 12.10
N VAL A 187 3.50 -5.59 12.38
CA VAL A 187 4.22 -4.35 12.10
C VAL A 187 5.27 -4.07 13.18
N PRO A 188 6.33 -3.30 12.88
CA PRO A 188 7.28 -2.86 13.90
C PRO A 188 6.60 -2.11 15.04
N SER A 189 6.99 -2.39 16.28
CA SER A 189 6.52 -1.69 17.48
C SER A 189 6.95 -0.24 17.53
N GLU A 190 8.06 0.07 16.86
CA GLU A 190 8.58 1.44 16.71
C GLU A 190 9.30 1.59 15.36
N HIS A 191 9.16 2.78 14.78
CA HIS A 191 9.95 3.22 13.64
C HIS A 191 10.71 4.47 14.03
N ASN A 192 12.04 4.41 13.94
CA ASN A 192 12.88 5.55 14.29
C ASN A 192 13.02 6.46 13.06
N THR A 193 12.20 7.52 13.00
CA THR A 193 12.17 8.47 11.88
C THR A 193 13.26 9.54 11.94
N ASN A 194 14.14 9.52 12.94
CA ASN A 194 15.18 10.54 13.13
C ASN A 194 16.29 10.51 12.07
N GLY A 195 16.07 9.91 10.91
CA GLY A 195 16.99 9.95 9.77
C GLY A 195 18.32 9.21 9.96
N GLN A 196 18.53 8.56 11.11
CA GLN A 196 19.78 7.90 11.43
C GLN A 196 19.77 6.38 11.26
N SER A 197 18.63 5.73 11.16
CA SER A 197 18.55 4.33 10.78
C SER A 197 17.13 3.92 10.38
N ASP A 198 16.97 3.20 9.27
CA ASP A 198 15.74 2.48 8.90
C ASP A 198 15.51 1.24 9.79
N LYS A 199 15.93 1.29 11.04
CA LYS A 199 15.87 0.15 11.95
C LYS A 199 14.45 -0.01 12.46
N GLN A 200 13.76 -1.00 11.92
CA GLN A 200 12.51 -1.49 12.45
C GLN A 200 12.78 -2.28 13.74
N SER A 201 12.05 -1.98 14.80
CA SER A 201 12.12 -2.73 16.06
C SER A 201 10.83 -3.44 16.36
N TYR A 202 10.92 -4.67 16.87
CA TYR A 202 9.79 -5.52 17.25
C TYR A 202 9.93 -5.85 18.73
N SER A 203 8.99 -5.34 19.56
CA SER A 203 8.99 -5.63 20.99
C SER A 203 8.55 -7.07 21.23
N LYS A 204 9.17 -7.70 22.24
CA LYS A 204 8.74 -9.01 22.77
C LYS A 204 7.73 -8.89 23.90
N VAL A 205 7.48 -7.68 24.37
CA VAL A 205 6.49 -7.39 25.42
C VAL A 205 5.13 -7.23 24.77
N ASP A 206 4.15 -8.03 25.13
CA ASP A 206 2.84 -8.06 24.47
C ASP A 206 2.12 -6.71 24.46
N SER A 207 2.23 -5.91 25.51
CA SER A 207 1.64 -4.57 25.60
C SER A 207 2.31 -3.52 24.70
N GLU A 208 3.48 -3.83 24.14
CA GLU A 208 4.28 -2.95 23.29
C GLU A 208 4.44 -3.48 21.87
N ARG A 209 3.75 -4.57 21.54
CA ARG A 209 3.80 -5.15 20.21
C ARG A 209 3.11 -4.25 19.19
N GLY A 210 3.65 -4.27 17.99
CA GLY A 210 3.00 -3.67 16.85
C GLY A 210 1.69 -4.37 16.49
N MET A 211 0.89 -3.73 15.65
CA MET A 211 -0.38 -4.28 15.17
C MET A 211 -0.13 -5.60 14.41
N LEU A 212 -1.03 -6.56 14.61
CA LEU A 212 -1.08 -7.79 13.80
C LEU A 212 -1.93 -7.56 12.57
N PHE A 213 -1.50 -8.09 11.43
CA PHE A 213 -2.27 -8.02 10.19
C PHE A 213 -2.45 -9.39 9.54
N THR A 214 -3.50 -9.52 8.76
CA THR A 214 -3.76 -10.70 7.93
C THR A 214 -4.31 -10.26 6.58
N CYS A 215 -3.80 -10.86 5.51
CA CYS A 215 -4.26 -10.70 4.14
C CYS A 215 -4.52 -12.09 3.55
N ALA A 216 -5.65 -12.26 2.85
CA ALA A 216 -6.04 -13.52 2.19
C ALA A 216 -6.61 -13.27 0.80
#